data_da6ce9a039dcf2f7318fc6e299341232
#
_entry.id   da6ce9a039dcf2f7318fc6e299341232
#
_cell.length_a   1.000
_cell.length_b   1.000
_cell.length_c   1.000
_cell.angle_alpha   90.00
_cell.angle_beta   90.00
_cell.angle_gamma   90.00
#
_symmetry.space_group_name_H-M   'P 1'
#
loop_
_entity.id
_entity.type
_entity.pdbx_description
1 polymer ?
#
loop_
_entity_poly.entity_id
_entity_poly.type
_entity_poly.pdbx_seq_one_letter_code
_entity_poly.pdbx_strand_id
1 'polypeptide(L)'
;DTNKDTLKVHQIVNSKSLENMDIIIGPLFANNFRILCEKYGDDSTKILISPLSKNTSNVRKYKSVYQLSPSFQVQTNIIKEYVLKYHNQDRVIVLNEKGYEGKSAYIKNLFLQQEKEVETFILEYTNVDSIRKIFSEKQVVIIPSENKGFVSKILGSIGGMDSTSLVFGLYDWKKYDNLDIHNLMFLDVKFPNPYSFNKFSKHDISFVKLFEKKYNTNQGKYTHIAYNTLMHFCSDFSLFRFKSLRDGGKVNASAPLHHYFNYELVPVN
;
A
#
# COMPACT_ATOMS: atom_id res chain seq x y z
N ASP A 1 11.94 -18.68 -14.42
CA ASP A 1 11.87 -17.24 -14.27
C ASP A 1 11.58 -16.58 -15.61
N THR A 2 10.56 -15.74 -15.66
CA THR A 2 10.17 -14.99 -16.85
C THR A 2 10.90 -13.65 -16.96
N ASN A 3 11.51 -13.17 -15.88
CA ASN A 3 12.07 -11.82 -15.79
C ASN A 3 11.07 -10.77 -16.33
N LYS A 4 11.47 -9.92 -17.27
CA LYS A 4 10.58 -9.00 -18.00
C LYS A 4 10.25 -9.52 -19.42
N ASP A 5 10.60 -10.75 -19.72
CA ASP A 5 10.48 -11.35 -21.05
C ASP A 5 9.01 -11.77 -21.31
N THR A 6 8.35 -11.01 -22.14
CA THR A 6 6.95 -11.27 -22.54
C THR A 6 6.83 -12.50 -23.45
N LEU A 7 7.87 -12.83 -24.26
CA LEU A 7 7.86 -14.00 -25.15
C LEU A 7 7.83 -15.30 -24.34
N LYS A 8 8.63 -15.37 -23.26
CA LYS A 8 8.58 -16.52 -22.34
C LYS A 8 7.19 -16.68 -21.69
N VAL A 9 6.54 -15.58 -21.34
CA VAL A 9 5.19 -15.64 -20.78
C VAL A 9 4.20 -16.16 -21.80
N HIS A 10 4.25 -15.68 -23.05
CA HIS A 10 3.42 -16.21 -24.13
C HIS A 10 3.67 -17.72 -24.37
N GLN A 11 4.92 -18.16 -24.34
CA GLN A 11 5.23 -19.59 -24.45
C GLN A 11 4.61 -20.42 -23.32
N ILE A 12 4.75 -19.97 -22.06
CA ILE A 12 4.17 -20.65 -20.89
C ILE A 12 2.64 -20.69 -21.01
N VAL A 13 2.01 -19.56 -21.31
CA VAL A 13 0.56 -19.44 -21.43
C VAL A 13 0.02 -20.33 -22.55
N ASN A 14 0.76 -20.50 -23.65
CA ASN A 14 0.36 -21.31 -24.80
C ASN A 14 0.73 -22.81 -24.67
N SER A 15 1.64 -23.17 -23.76
CA SER A 15 2.11 -24.56 -23.57
C SER A 15 1.14 -25.47 -22.84
N LYS A 16 -0.05 -25.00 -22.48
CA LYS A 16 -1.07 -25.71 -21.66
C LYS A 16 -0.64 -26.06 -20.24
N SER A 17 0.59 -25.72 -19.84
CA SER A 17 1.12 -26.05 -18.49
C SER A 17 0.31 -25.44 -17.34
N LEU A 18 -0.49 -24.39 -17.62
CA LEU A 18 -1.32 -23.71 -16.65
C LEU A 18 -2.81 -24.16 -16.67
N GLU A 19 -3.21 -25.04 -17.58
CA GLU A 19 -4.61 -25.44 -17.74
C GLU A 19 -5.15 -26.14 -16.49
N ASN A 20 -4.35 -26.97 -15.85
CA ASN A 20 -4.73 -27.74 -14.65
C ASN A 20 -4.34 -27.03 -13.33
N MET A 21 -3.97 -25.77 -13.37
CA MET A 21 -3.61 -24.99 -12.17
C MET A 21 -4.81 -24.17 -11.71
N ASP A 22 -5.25 -24.39 -10.47
CA ASP A 22 -6.35 -23.62 -9.86
C ASP A 22 -5.88 -22.22 -9.42
N ILE A 23 -4.64 -22.13 -8.94
CA ILE A 23 -4.05 -20.90 -8.41
C ILE A 23 -2.76 -20.58 -9.15
N ILE A 24 -2.67 -19.36 -9.70
CA ILE A 24 -1.49 -18.86 -10.41
C ILE A 24 -1.01 -17.57 -9.75
N ILE A 25 0.19 -17.59 -9.17
CA ILE A 25 0.79 -16.43 -8.49
C ILE A 25 1.82 -15.76 -9.41
N GLY A 26 1.55 -14.52 -9.78
CA GLY A 26 2.36 -13.77 -10.77
C GLY A 26 1.91 -14.04 -12.20
N PRO A 27 2.74 -13.64 -13.20
CA PRO A 27 4.07 -13.00 -13.12
C PRO A 27 4.09 -11.68 -12.35
N LEU A 28 5.28 -11.30 -11.81
CA LEU A 28 5.39 -10.12 -10.95
C LEU A 28 5.27 -8.79 -11.73
N PHE A 29 5.67 -8.78 -12.99
CA PHE A 29 5.63 -7.58 -13.84
C PHE A 29 4.26 -7.40 -14.47
N ALA A 30 3.71 -6.19 -14.40
CA ALA A 30 2.34 -5.88 -14.82
C ALA A 30 2.04 -6.25 -16.27
N ASN A 31 2.97 -6.03 -17.22
CA ASN A 31 2.78 -6.40 -18.62
C ASN A 31 2.73 -7.92 -18.80
N ASN A 32 3.58 -8.66 -18.11
CA ASN A 32 3.59 -10.12 -18.13
C ASN A 32 2.30 -10.68 -17.51
N PHE A 33 1.85 -10.08 -16.41
CA PHE A 33 0.61 -10.47 -15.76
C PHE A 33 -0.62 -10.19 -16.63
N ARG A 34 -0.59 -9.11 -17.43
CA ARG A 34 -1.64 -8.81 -18.40
C ARG A 34 -1.82 -9.93 -19.42
N ILE A 35 -0.72 -10.48 -19.97
CA ILE A 35 -0.75 -11.60 -20.92
C ILE A 35 -1.46 -12.83 -20.31
N LEU A 36 -1.16 -13.14 -19.04
CA LEU A 36 -1.85 -14.21 -18.32
C LEU A 36 -3.34 -13.92 -18.18
N CYS A 37 -3.70 -12.68 -17.80
CA CYS A 37 -5.08 -12.27 -17.63
C CYS A 37 -5.88 -12.29 -18.94
N GLU A 38 -5.26 -11.99 -20.09
CA GLU A 38 -5.92 -12.03 -21.41
C GLU A 38 -6.42 -13.44 -21.75
N LYS A 39 -5.77 -14.48 -21.25
CA LYS A 39 -6.19 -15.88 -21.49
C LYS A 39 -7.09 -16.44 -20.39
N TYR A 40 -6.76 -16.18 -19.13
CA TYR A 40 -7.40 -16.85 -17.99
C TYR A 40 -8.16 -15.90 -17.05
N GLY A 41 -8.21 -14.61 -17.34
CA GLY A 41 -8.73 -13.61 -16.42
C GLY A 41 -10.22 -13.70 -16.13
N ASP A 42 -11.00 -14.30 -17.03
CA ASP A 42 -12.45 -14.55 -16.86
C ASP A 42 -12.78 -16.03 -16.63
N ASP A 43 -11.78 -16.89 -16.50
CA ASP A 43 -11.95 -18.29 -16.15
C ASP A 43 -12.28 -18.42 -14.66
N SER A 44 -13.54 -18.72 -14.34
CA SER A 44 -14.03 -18.81 -12.96
C SER A 44 -13.45 -19.98 -12.16
N THR A 45 -12.79 -20.93 -12.81
CA THR A 45 -12.12 -22.06 -12.16
C THR A 45 -10.71 -21.68 -11.63
N LYS A 46 -10.22 -20.49 -11.98
CA LYS A 46 -8.86 -20.05 -11.66
C LYS A 46 -8.82 -18.85 -10.74
N ILE A 47 -7.76 -18.79 -9.95
CA ILE A 47 -7.39 -17.65 -9.11
C ILE A 47 -6.06 -17.10 -9.61
N LEU A 48 -6.07 -15.90 -10.18
CA LEU A 48 -4.89 -15.21 -10.67
C LEU A 48 -4.44 -14.14 -9.68
N ILE A 49 -3.28 -14.32 -9.07
CA ILE A 49 -2.81 -13.45 -7.99
C ILE A 49 -1.74 -12.49 -8.50
N SER A 50 -2.02 -11.19 -8.45
CA SER A 50 -1.06 -10.11 -8.66
C SER A 50 -0.45 -9.66 -7.33
N PRO A 51 0.77 -10.11 -6.97
CA PRO A 51 1.26 -9.95 -5.60
C PRO A 51 1.83 -8.57 -5.31
N LEU A 52 2.41 -7.88 -6.29
CA LEU A 52 3.18 -6.66 -6.05
C LEU A 52 2.68 -5.42 -6.78
N SER A 53 1.87 -5.57 -7.83
CA SER A 53 1.39 -4.44 -8.61
C SER A 53 0.29 -3.66 -7.89
N LYS A 54 0.41 -2.33 -7.87
CA LYS A 54 -0.65 -1.40 -7.43
C LYS A 54 -1.55 -0.95 -8.60
N ASN A 55 -1.19 -1.29 -9.83
CA ASN A 55 -1.97 -0.95 -11.01
C ASN A 55 -3.26 -1.79 -11.04
N THR A 56 -4.39 -1.11 -11.06
CA THR A 56 -5.71 -1.73 -10.98
C THR A 56 -6.31 -2.11 -12.33
N SER A 57 -5.64 -1.90 -13.46
CA SER A 57 -6.21 -2.15 -14.80
C SER A 57 -6.65 -3.61 -14.98
N ASN A 58 -5.80 -4.58 -14.62
CA ASN A 58 -6.13 -5.99 -14.75
C ASN A 58 -7.26 -6.42 -13.79
N VAL A 59 -7.19 -6.03 -12.53
CA VAL A 59 -8.21 -6.40 -11.54
C VAL A 59 -9.57 -5.74 -11.82
N ARG A 60 -9.60 -4.60 -12.50
CA ARG A 60 -10.85 -3.95 -12.92
C ARG A 60 -11.51 -4.65 -14.11
N LYS A 61 -10.70 -5.28 -14.97
CA LYS A 61 -11.15 -5.88 -16.21
C LYS A 61 -11.53 -7.36 -16.05
N TYR A 62 -10.85 -8.10 -15.18
CA TYR A 62 -10.93 -9.56 -15.11
C TYR A 62 -11.38 -10.07 -13.75
N LYS A 63 -12.38 -10.94 -13.73
CA LYS A 63 -13.06 -11.42 -12.50
C LYS A 63 -12.23 -12.35 -11.64
N SER A 64 -11.36 -13.17 -12.26
CA SER A 64 -10.51 -14.15 -11.56
C SER A 64 -9.25 -13.55 -10.94
N VAL A 65 -9.04 -12.22 -11.10
CA VAL A 65 -7.84 -11.54 -10.62
C VAL A 65 -7.98 -11.09 -9.17
N TYR A 66 -6.95 -11.42 -8.38
CA TYR A 66 -6.77 -10.96 -7.01
C TYR A 66 -5.53 -10.06 -6.93
N GLN A 67 -5.71 -8.82 -6.52
CA GLN A 67 -4.62 -7.86 -6.32
C GLN A 67 -4.27 -7.74 -4.84
N LEU A 68 -3.04 -8.12 -4.46
CA LEU A 68 -2.59 -8.07 -3.07
C LEU A 68 -2.11 -6.69 -2.64
N SER A 69 -1.36 -5.99 -3.50
CA SER A 69 -0.90 -4.64 -3.20
C SER A 69 -2.05 -3.65 -3.21
N PRO A 70 -2.31 -2.92 -2.13
CA PRO A 70 -3.41 -1.96 -2.09
C PRO A 70 -3.13 -0.80 -3.05
N SER A 71 -4.14 -0.48 -3.83
CA SER A 71 -4.12 0.70 -4.70
C SER A 71 -4.10 1.99 -3.88
N PHE A 72 -3.82 3.12 -4.55
CA PHE A 72 -3.93 4.44 -3.94
C PHE A 72 -5.30 4.66 -3.30
N GLN A 73 -6.38 4.24 -3.98
CA GLN A 73 -7.75 4.37 -3.49
C GLN A 73 -7.99 3.57 -2.20
N VAL A 74 -7.45 2.36 -2.11
CA VAL A 74 -7.56 1.55 -0.88
C VAL A 74 -6.80 2.20 0.26
N GLN A 75 -5.58 2.65 0.02
CA GLN A 75 -4.75 3.30 1.04
C GLN A 75 -5.40 4.56 1.60
N THR A 76 -5.89 5.43 0.72
CA THR A 76 -6.54 6.68 1.13
C THR A 76 -7.88 6.44 1.82
N ASN A 77 -8.62 5.39 1.45
CA ASN A 77 -9.84 5.02 2.16
C ASN A 77 -9.56 4.55 3.60
N ILE A 78 -8.49 3.80 3.81
CA ILE A 78 -8.06 3.38 5.16
C ILE A 78 -7.69 4.59 6.02
N ILE A 79 -6.94 5.55 5.45
CA ILE A 79 -6.61 6.80 6.12
C ILE A 79 -7.89 7.56 6.48
N LYS A 80 -8.81 7.71 5.53
CA LYS A 80 -10.11 8.37 5.76
C LYS A 80 -10.88 7.71 6.91
N GLU A 81 -11.03 6.39 6.90
CA GLU A 81 -11.76 5.67 7.95
C GLU A 81 -11.15 5.91 9.33
N TYR A 82 -9.83 5.93 9.44
CA TYR A 82 -9.13 6.23 10.69
C TYR A 82 -9.38 7.68 11.14
N VAL A 83 -9.22 8.64 10.22
CA VAL A 83 -9.41 10.07 10.50
C VAL A 83 -10.86 10.34 10.96
N LEU A 84 -11.85 9.82 10.26
CA LEU A 84 -13.26 10.00 10.64
C LEU A 84 -13.60 9.38 11.99
N LYS A 85 -12.95 8.26 12.33
CA LYS A 85 -13.20 7.58 13.61
C LYS A 85 -12.56 8.28 14.80
N TYR A 86 -11.33 8.77 14.67
CA TYR A 86 -10.53 9.24 15.79
C TYR A 86 -10.23 10.75 15.77
N HIS A 87 -10.37 11.40 14.60
CA HIS A 87 -9.96 12.78 14.34
C HIS A 87 -11.03 13.57 13.57
N ASN A 88 -12.30 13.22 13.75
CA ASN A 88 -13.37 13.82 12.96
C ASN A 88 -13.53 15.33 13.22
N GLN A 89 -13.14 15.82 14.40
CA GLN A 89 -13.18 17.25 14.72
C GLN A 89 -11.93 18.01 14.31
N ASP A 90 -10.83 17.30 14.02
CA ASP A 90 -9.56 17.95 13.66
C ASP A 90 -9.65 18.51 12.23
N ARG A 91 -8.97 19.63 11.97
CA ARG A 91 -8.77 20.17 10.61
C ARG A 91 -8.02 19.16 9.76
N VAL A 92 -8.46 18.92 8.54
CA VAL A 92 -7.79 18.00 7.61
C VAL A 92 -7.22 18.78 6.44
N ILE A 93 -5.93 18.61 6.20
CA ILE A 93 -5.23 19.21 5.07
C ILE A 93 -4.55 18.16 4.19
N VAL A 94 -4.51 18.40 2.90
CA VAL A 94 -3.74 17.62 1.93
C VAL A 94 -2.61 18.48 1.39
N LEU A 95 -1.38 18.03 1.60
CA LEU A 95 -0.19 18.65 1.01
C LEU A 95 0.28 17.81 -0.17
N ASN A 96 0.31 18.38 -1.35
CA ASN A 96 0.75 17.67 -2.54
C ASN A 96 1.64 18.55 -3.42
N GLU A 97 2.36 17.90 -4.31
CA GLU A 97 3.22 18.58 -5.28
C GLU A 97 2.45 18.94 -6.55
N LYS A 98 2.92 19.95 -7.25
CA LYS A 98 2.41 20.38 -8.55
C LYS A 98 2.50 19.27 -9.59
N GLY A 99 1.48 19.10 -10.38
CA GLY A 99 1.35 18.04 -11.39
C GLY A 99 0.67 16.74 -10.88
N TYR A 100 0.32 16.70 -9.59
CA TYR A 100 -0.38 15.55 -8.97
C TYR A 100 -1.72 15.94 -8.33
N GLU A 101 -2.32 17.03 -8.79
CA GLU A 101 -3.56 17.62 -8.27
C GLU A 101 -4.72 16.60 -8.26
N GLY A 102 -4.74 15.68 -9.22
CA GLY A 102 -5.75 14.63 -9.28
C GLY A 102 -5.81 13.72 -8.04
N LYS A 103 -4.67 13.45 -7.39
CA LYS A 103 -4.64 12.70 -6.12
C LYS A 103 -5.28 13.49 -4.99
N SER A 104 -5.01 14.79 -4.92
CA SER A 104 -5.58 15.69 -3.91
C SER A 104 -7.08 15.86 -4.09
N ALA A 105 -7.53 16.07 -5.33
CA ALA A 105 -8.94 16.16 -5.66
C ALA A 105 -9.69 14.86 -5.30
N TYR A 106 -9.08 13.71 -5.55
CA TYR A 106 -9.64 12.42 -5.14
C TYR A 106 -9.83 12.33 -3.62
N ILE A 107 -8.81 12.69 -2.83
CA ILE A 107 -8.89 12.67 -1.35
C ILE A 107 -9.96 13.65 -0.88
N LYS A 108 -9.96 14.88 -1.38
CA LYS A 108 -10.97 15.89 -1.03
C LYS A 108 -12.39 15.37 -1.27
N ASN A 109 -12.66 14.80 -2.44
CA ASN A 109 -13.97 14.22 -2.76
C ASN A 109 -14.32 13.04 -1.87
N LEU A 110 -13.33 12.19 -1.51
CA LEU A 110 -13.52 11.04 -0.64
C LEU A 110 -13.99 11.45 0.78
N PHE A 111 -13.46 12.53 1.32
CA PHE A 111 -13.89 13.08 2.63
C PHE A 111 -15.19 13.86 2.52
N LEU A 112 -15.38 14.64 1.45
CA LEU A 112 -16.61 15.42 1.23
C LEU A 112 -17.86 14.53 1.15
N GLN A 113 -17.75 13.30 0.62
CA GLN A 113 -18.82 12.30 0.64
C GLN A 113 -19.27 11.91 2.07
N GLN A 114 -18.51 12.28 3.07
CA GLN A 114 -18.79 12.07 4.50
C GLN A 114 -18.95 13.41 5.22
N GLU A 115 -19.32 14.46 4.50
CA GLU A 115 -19.55 15.83 5.01
C GLU A 115 -18.33 16.42 5.76
N LYS A 116 -17.12 15.89 5.49
CA LYS A 116 -15.87 16.37 6.06
C LYS A 116 -15.12 17.24 5.08
N GLU A 117 -14.91 18.51 5.44
CA GLU A 117 -14.11 19.44 4.66
C GLU A 117 -12.62 19.09 4.72
N VAL A 118 -11.95 19.29 3.59
CA VAL A 118 -10.51 19.10 3.42
C VAL A 118 -9.92 20.27 2.64
N GLU A 119 -8.95 20.92 3.23
CA GLU A 119 -8.17 21.94 2.55
C GLU A 119 -7.03 21.31 1.75
N THR A 120 -6.73 21.87 0.59
CA THR A 120 -5.69 21.32 -0.29
C THR A 120 -4.66 22.39 -0.62
N PHE A 121 -3.40 22.08 -0.37
CA PHE A 121 -2.27 22.95 -0.69
C PHE A 121 -1.37 22.25 -1.71
N ILE A 122 -1.23 22.87 -2.88
CA ILE A 122 -0.34 22.42 -3.94
C ILE A 122 0.96 23.21 -3.82
N LEU A 123 2.04 22.52 -3.54
CA LEU A 123 3.33 23.13 -3.27
C LEU A 123 4.27 22.97 -4.47
N GLU A 124 4.97 24.04 -4.80
CA GLU A 124 6.12 23.93 -5.68
C GLU A 124 7.32 23.42 -4.88
N TYR A 125 8.10 22.55 -5.48
CA TYR A 125 9.24 21.88 -4.84
C TYR A 125 10.23 22.83 -4.14
N THR A 126 10.28 24.08 -4.57
CA THR A 126 11.22 25.10 -4.08
C THR A 126 10.68 25.95 -2.92
N ASN A 127 9.37 25.97 -2.67
CA ASN A 127 8.76 26.93 -1.74
C ASN A 127 8.22 26.25 -0.47
N VAL A 128 9.11 25.64 0.31
CA VAL A 128 8.77 24.93 1.55
C VAL A 128 8.49 25.88 2.72
N ASP A 129 9.01 27.11 2.71
CA ASP A 129 8.79 28.08 3.79
C ASP A 129 7.32 28.52 3.90
N SER A 130 6.55 28.39 2.82
CA SER A 130 5.11 28.62 2.85
C SER A 130 4.34 27.60 3.72
N ILE A 131 4.93 26.42 3.95
CA ILE A 131 4.34 25.37 4.81
C ILE A 131 4.17 25.86 6.24
N ARG A 132 5.14 26.62 6.78
CA ARG A 132 5.09 27.13 8.14
C ARG A 132 3.82 27.95 8.43
N LYS A 133 3.32 28.67 7.42
CA LYS A 133 2.09 29.47 7.53
C LYS A 133 0.80 28.62 7.58
N ILE A 134 0.87 27.38 7.11
CA ILE A 134 -0.26 26.46 7.07
C ILE A 134 -0.43 25.76 8.42
N PHE A 135 0.67 25.58 9.17
CA PHE A 135 0.73 24.85 10.44
C PHE A 135 0.58 25.80 11.63
N SER A 136 -0.64 26.21 11.94
CA SER A 136 -0.93 27.07 13.10
C SER A 136 -1.57 26.34 14.26
N GLU A 137 -2.18 25.18 14.04
CA GLU A 137 -2.96 24.42 15.02
C GLU A 137 -2.78 22.92 14.82
N LYS A 138 -3.26 22.13 15.79
CA LYS A 138 -3.34 20.68 15.66
C LYS A 138 -4.22 20.30 14.46
N GLN A 139 -3.69 19.49 13.57
CA GLN A 139 -4.38 19.10 12.34
C GLN A 139 -3.95 17.74 11.84
N VAL A 140 -4.75 17.16 10.97
CA VAL A 140 -4.45 15.97 10.21
C VAL A 140 -3.84 16.39 8.87
N VAL A 141 -2.67 15.87 8.58
CA VAL A 141 -1.92 16.16 7.34
C VAL A 141 -1.84 14.89 6.50
N ILE A 142 -2.37 14.91 5.29
CA ILE A 142 -2.28 13.80 4.35
C ILE A 142 -1.35 14.20 3.20
N ILE A 143 -0.29 13.42 2.98
CA ILE A 143 0.69 13.69 1.92
C ILE A 143 0.64 12.54 0.91
N PRO A 144 -0.11 12.66 -0.20
CA PRO A 144 -0.33 11.58 -1.17
C PRO A 144 0.79 11.44 -2.20
N SER A 145 1.96 11.98 -1.93
CA SER A 145 3.09 11.97 -2.85
C SER A 145 3.90 10.67 -2.77
N GLU A 146 4.31 10.17 -3.93
CA GLU A 146 5.27 9.08 -4.10
C GLU A 146 6.66 9.61 -4.49
N ASN A 147 6.84 10.93 -4.54
CA ASN A 147 8.13 11.58 -4.81
C ASN A 147 8.95 11.64 -3.52
N LYS A 148 9.99 10.81 -3.48
CA LYS A 148 10.90 10.66 -2.35
C LYS A 148 11.52 12.00 -1.88
N GLY A 149 11.94 12.85 -2.82
CA GLY A 149 12.54 14.15 -2.51
C GLY A 149 11.54 15.14 -1.92
N PHE A 150 10.33 15.21 -2.49
CA PHE A 150 9.24 16.02 -1.98
C PHE A 150 8.86 15.62 -0.56
N VAL A 151 8.62 14.33 -0.33
CA VAL A 151 8.24 13.79 0.99
C VAL A 151 9.30 14.10 2.04
N SER A 152 10.58 13.85 1.74
CA SER A 152 11.69 14.13 2.68
C SER A 152 11.75 15.60 3.06
N LYS A 153 11.61 16.48 2.07
CA LYS A 153 11.65 17.94 2.28
C LYS A 153 10.47 18.44 3.12
N ILE A 154 9.26 17.94 2.83
CA ILE A 154 8.05 18.30 3.60
C ILE A 154 8.18 17.82 5.05
N LEU A 155 8.54 16.55 5.28
CA LEU A 155 8.70 16.03 6.63
C LEU A 155 9.79 16.74 7.42
N GLY A 156 10.92 17.07 6.81
CA GLY A 156 11.97 17.87 7.43
C GLY A 156 11.51 19.28 7.81
N SER A 157 10.67 19.89 6.99
CA SER A 157 10.11 21.22 7.28
C SER A 157 9.07 21.21 8.40
N ILE A 158 8.21 20.17 8.45
CA ILE A 158 7.23 19.99 9.51
C ILE A 158 7.93 19.60 10.82
N GLY A 159 8.91 18.69 10.77
CA GLY A 159 9.66 18.24 11.94
C GLY A 159 10.46 19.32 12.66
N GLY A 160 10.79 20.42 11.98
CA GLY A 160 11.39 21.59 12.58
C GLY A 160 10.40 22.56 13.24
N MET A 161 9.11 22.23 13.22
CA MET A 161 8.05 23.02 13.87
C MET A 161 7.55 22.27 15.11
N ASP A 162 7.22 23.02 16.15
CA ASP A 162 6.55 22.46 17.34
C ASP A 162 5.07 22.17 16.97
N SER A 163 4.87 21.01 16.33
CA SER A 163 3.59 20.63 15.75
C SER A 163 3.04 19.36 16.39
N THR A 164 1.81 19.46 16.90
CA THR A 164 1.02 18.31 17.34
C THR A 164 0.23 17.66 16.20
N SER A 165 0.61 17.95 14.96
CA SER A 165 -0.08 17.45 13.77
C SER A 165 0.16 15.97 13.55
N LEU A 166 -0.90 15.27 13.14
CA LEU A 166 -0.85 13.86 12.78
C LEU A 166 -0.61 13.72 11.28
N VAL A 167 0.46 13.07 10.87
CA VAL A 167 0.85 12.96 9.46
C VAL A 167 0.55 11.58 8.90
N PHE A 168 -0.11 11.54 7.74
CA PHE A 168 -0.36 10.32 6.97
C PHE A 168 0.39 10.33 5.65
N GLY A 169 1.08 9.23 5.37
CA GLY A 169 1.75 8.96 4.11
C GLY A 169 1.23 7.71 3.40
N LEU A 170 1.93 7.31 2.36
CA LEU A 170 1.64 6.11 1.58
C LEU A 170 2.58 4.97 1.94
N TYR A 171 2.15 3.73 1.67
CA TYR A 171 2.92 2.51 1.92
C TYR A 171 4.37 2.56 1.40
N ASP A 172 4.61 3.22 0.26
CA ASP A 172 5.93 3.27 -0.35
C ASP A 172 6.97 4.04 0.47
N TRP A 173 6.55 4.91 1.38
CA TRP A 173 7.47 5.68 2.20
C TRP A 173 8.42 4.82 3.03
N LYS A 174 7.98 3.66 3.48
CA LYS A 174 8.84 2.72 4.20
C LYS A 174 10.04 2.19 3.37
N LYS A 175 10.04 2.44 2.06
CA LYS A 175 11.13 2.05 1.14
C LYS A 175 12.14 3.17 0.93
N TYR A 176 11.86 4.38 1.44
CA TYR A 176 12.68 5.56 1.19
C TYR A 176 13.81 5.61 2.21
N ASP A 177 15.03 5.43 1.75
CA ASP A 177 16.26 5.41 2.54
C ASP A 177 16.73 6.81 2.99
N ASN A 178 16.11 7.88 2.46
CA ASN A 178 16.39 9.26 2.80
C ASN A 178 15.41 9.86 3.80
N LEU A 179 14.44 9.09 4.29
CA LEU A 179 13.56 9.58 5.35
C LEU A 179 14.22 9.35 6.71
N ASP A 180 14.34 10.44 7.46
CA ASP A 180 14.84 10.37 8.81
C ASP A 180 13.82 9.68 9.73
N ILE A 181 14.22 8.57 10.32
CA ILE A 181 13.37 7.81 11.23
C ILE A 181 12.99 8.61 12.48
N HIS A 182 13.85 9.54 12.93
CA HIS A 182 13.52 10.42 14.05
C HIS A 182 12.37 11.36 13.69
N ASN A 183 12.36 11.92 12.49
CA ASN A 183 11.25 12.74 12.00
C ASN A 183 9.97 11.91 11.86
N LEU A 184 10.07 10.68 11.37
CA LEU A 184 8.90 9.79 11.26
C LEU A 184 8.30 9.46 12.62
N MET A 185 9.14 9.26 13.64
CA MET A 185 8.72 9.00 15.02
C MET A 185 8.17 10.27 15.69
N PHE A 186 8.88 11.40 15.56
CA PHE A 186 8.50 12.68 16.17
C PHE A 186 7.14 13.18 15.66
N LEU A 187 6.90 13.05 14.35
CA LEU A 187 5.63 13.42 13.71
C LEU A 187 4.56 12.33 13.80
N ASP A 188 4.84 11.22 14.46
CA ASP A 188 3.96 10.05 14.54
C ASP A 188 3.37 9.67 13.18
N VAL A 189 4.23 9.62 12.14
CA VAL A 189 3.81 9.40 10.76
C VAL A 189 3.19 8.02 10.61
N LYS A 190 1.96 8.00 10.15
CA LYS A 190 1.19 6.76 9.90
C LYS A 190 1.05 6.50 8.41
N PHE A 191 1.17 5.23 8.03
CA PHE A 191 0.92 4.81 6.65
C PHE A 191 0.35 3.38 6.58
N PRO A 192 -0.50 3.09 5.58
CA PRO A 192 -1.03 1.76 5.38
C PRO A 192 0.07 0.75 5.07
N ASN A 193 0.09 -0.40 5.73
CA ASN A 193 1.06 -1.46 5.47
C ASN A 193 0.36 -2.82 5.29
N PRO A 194 0.19 -3.30 4.05
CA PRO A 194 -0.52 -4.55 3.77
C PRO A 194 0.30 -5.80 4.10
N TYR A 195 1.59 -5.65 4.35
CA TYR A 195 2.53 -6.75 4.52
C TYR A 195 3.27 -6.61 5.87
N SER A 196 2.49 -6.50 6.95
CA SER A 196 3.07 -6.43 8.27
C SER A 196 3.43 -7.84 8.77
N PHE A 197 4.64 -7.97 9.29
CA PHE A 197 5.01 -9.05 10.17
C PHE A 197 4.50 -8.71 11.58
N ASN A 198 3.74 -9.60 12.16
CA ASN A 198 3.31 -9.43 13.55
C ASN A 198 4.20 -10.24 14.48
N LYS A 199 5.18 -9.58 15.08
CA LYS A 199 6.12 -10.21 16.03
C LYS A 199 5.46 -10.80 17.28
N PHE A 200 4.17 -10.57 17.50
CA PHE A 200 3.40 -11.17 18.58
C PHE A 200 2.51 -12.33 18.10
N SER A 201 2.40 -12.54 16.79
CA SER A 201 1.68 -13.67 16.22
C SER A 201 2.49 -14.96 16.35
N LYS A 202 1.94 -15.98 17.03
CA LYS A 202 2.58 -17.30 17.11
C LYS A 202 2.85 -17.89 15.72
N HIS A 203 1.97 -17.65 14.77
CA HIS A 203 2.10 -18.08 13.39
C HIS A 203 3.32 -17.46 12.70
N ASP A 204 3.46 -16.13 12.76
CA ASP A 204 4.57 -15.44 12.13
C ASP A 204 5.92 -15.78 12.79
N ILE A 205 5.94 -15.88 14.14
CA ILE A 205 7.13 -16.30 14.88
C ILE A 205 7.56 -17.72 14.47
N SER A 206 6.62 -18.65 14.37
CA SER A 206 6.92 -20.03 13.97
C SER A 206 7.46 -20.10 12.55
N PHE A 207 6.88 -19.34 11.63
CA PHE A 207 7.39 -19.25 10.26
C PHE A 207 8.83 -18.72 10.20
N VAL A 208 9.14 -17.63 10.93
CA VAL A 208 10.49 -17.06 10.98
C VAL A 208 11.49 -18.10 11.46
N LYS A 209 11.23 -18.75 12.60
CA LYS A 209 12.10 -19.79 13.17
C LYS A 209 12.35 -20.95 12.22
N LEU A 210 11.29 -21.41 11.52
CA LEU A 210 11.41 -22.51 10.55
C LEU A 210 12.22 -22.07 9.32
N PHE A 211 11.99 -20.85 8.83
CA PHE A 211 12.70 -20.29 7.69
C PHE A 211 14.20 -20.14 7.99
N GLU A 212 14.55 -19.52 9.10
CA GLU A 212 15.92 -19.32 9.55
C GLU A 212 16.64 -20.68 9.74
N LYS A 213 15.99 -21.62 10.39
CA LYS A 213 16.53 -22.98 10.57
C LYS A 213 16.78 -23.70 9.24
N LYS A 214 15.88 -23.52 8.25
CA LYS A 214 15.98 -24.22 6.96
C LYS A 214 16.98 -23.60 6.00
N TYR A 215 17.05 -22.26 5.97
CA TYR A 215 17.82 -21.54 4.96
C TYR A 215 19.07 -20.84 5.50
N ASN A 216 19.28 -20.87 6.83
CA ASN A 216 20.39 -20.23 7.54
C ASN A 216 20.56 -18.74 7.15
N THR A 217 19.43 -18.05 6.99
CA THR A 217 19.37 -16.61 6.63
C THR A 217 18.09 -16.01 7.15
N ASN A 218 18.10 -14.69 7.35
CA ASN A 218 16.89 -13.96 7.74
C ASN A 218 15.90 -13.87 6.56
N GLN A 219 14.61 -13.87 6.90
CA GLN A 219 13.56 -13.68 5.92
C GLN A 219 13.56 -12.25 5.36
N GLY A 220 13.46 -12.14 4.03
CA GLY A 220 13.25 -10.86 3.37
C GLY A 220 11.76 -10.49 3.28
N LYS A 221 11.47 -9.25 2.93
CA LYS A 221 10.08 -8.77 2.78
C LYS A 221 9.23 -9.61 1.81
N TYR A 222 9.83 -10.12 0.75
CA TYR A 222 9.13 -10.95 -0.23
C TYR A 222 8.82 -12.36 0.27
N THR A 223 9.62 -12.86 1.21
CA THR A 223 9.39 -14.15 1.87
C THR A 223 8.06 -14.13 2.63
N HIS A 224 7.80 -13.08 3.42
CA HIS A 224 6.52 -12.94 4.11
C HIS A 224 5.34 -12.77 3.16
N ILE A 225 5.50 -11.99 2.09
CA ILE A 225 4.44 -11.82 1.09
C ILE A 225 4.08 -13.17 0.47
N ALA A 226 5.09 -13.94 0.06
CA ALA A 226 4.88 -15.25 -0.54
C ALA A 226 4.22 -16.23 0.43
N TYR A 227 4.74 -16.33 1.66
CA TYR A 227 4.20 -17.19 2.70
C TYR A 227 2.75 -16.84 3.02
N ASN A 228 2.46 -15.58 3.30
CA ASN A 228 1.11 -15.13 3.62
C ASN A 228 0.14 -15.32 2.44
N THR A 229 0.61 -15.18 1.20
CA THR A 229 -0.20 -15.45 0.01
C THR A 229 -0.57 -16.93 -0.05
N LEU A 230 0.39 -17.83 0.10
CA LEU A 230 0.13 -19.27 0.09
C LEU A 230 -0.79 -19.68 1.25
N MET A 231 -0.54 -19.16 2.46
CA MET A 231 -1.38 -19.48 3.61
C MET A 231 -2.83 -19.03 3.42
N HIS A 232 -3.05 -17.85 2.82
CA HIS A 232 -4.40 -17.33 2.59
C HIS A 232 -5.18 -18.13 1.54
N PHE A 233 -4.52 -18.54 0.45
CA PHE A 233 -5.20 -19.20 -0.67
C PHE A 233 -5.18 -20.74 -0.62
N CYS A 234 -4.28 -21.32 0.17
CA CYS A 234 -4.09 -22.78 0.23
C CYS A 234 -4.36 -23.38 1.63
N SER A 235 -4.82 -22.57 2.59
CA SER A 235 -5.19 -23.04 3.93
C SER A 235 -6.37 -22.23 4.48
N ASP A 236 -6.86 -22.59 5.66
CA ASP A 236 -7.97 -21.90 6.35
C ASP A 236 -7.54 -20.55 6.99
N PHE A 237 -6.32 -20.09 6.73
CA PHE A 237 -5.80 -18.83 7.28
C PHE A 237 -6.26 -17.63 6.45
N SER A 238 -7.12 -16.79 7.02
CA SER A 238 -7.58 -15.55 6.37
C SER A 238 -6.70 -14.35 6.74
N LEU A 239 -5.62 -14.13 5.98
CA LEU A 239 -4.65 -13.05 6.20
C LEU A 239 -4.96 -11.77 5.44
N PHE A 240 -5.72 -11.85 4.35
CA PHE A 240 -6.15 -10.72 3.56
C PHE A 240 -7.66 -10.57 3.58
N ARG A 241 -8.15 -9.35 3.55
CA ARG A 241 -9.56 -9.05 3.36
C ARG A 241 -9.78 -8.51 1.97
N PHE A 242 -10.41 -9.28 1.11
CA PHE A 242 -10.70 -8.89 -0.26
C PHE A 242 -12.06 -8.20 -0.39
N LYS A 243 -12.08 -7.14 -1.21
CA LYS A 243 -13.31 -6.48 -1.67
C LYS A 243 -13.46 -6.73 -3.16
N SER A 244 -14.61 -7.26 -3.58
CA SER A 244 -14.95 -7.45 -4.99
C SER A 244 -15.21 -6.10 -5.66
N LEU A 245 -14.73 -5.93 -6.87
CA LEU A 245 -15.09 -4.83 -7.75
C LEU A 245 -16.36 -5.22 -8.52
N ARG A 246 -17.20 -4.23 -8.87
CA ARG A 246 -18.52 -4.48 -9.46
C ARG A 246 -18.45 -5.37 -10.71
N ASP A 247 -17.53 -5.06 -11.64
CA ASP A 247 -17.39 -5.77 -12.92
C ASP A 247 -15.99 -6.35 -13.10
N GLY A 248 -15.25 -6.54 -12.00
CA GLY A 248 -13.87 -7.00 -12.00
C GLY A 248 -13.56 -8.03 -10.93
N GLY A 249 -12.29 -8.21 -10.68
CA GLY A 249 -11.75 -9.13 -9.68
C GLY A 249 -11.81 -8.57 -8.25
N LYS A 250 -10.84 -8.94 -7.43
CA LYS A 250 -10.83 -8.62 -6.00
C LYS A 250 -9.56 -7.87 -5.61
N VAL A 251 -9.72 -6.80 -4.85
CA VAL A 251 -8.62 -5.99 -4.31
C VAL A 251 -8.47 -6.24 -2.81
N ASN A 252 -7.23 -6.36 -2.35
CA ASN A 252 -6.96 -6.42 -0.93
C ASN A 252 -7.32 -5.07 -0.28
N ALA A 253 -8.29 -5.10 0.60
CA ALA A 253 -8.75 -3.96 1.40
C ALA A 253 -8.16 -3.94 2.81
N SER A 254 -7.25 -4.87 3.13
CA SER A 254 -6.59 -4.97 4.43
C SER A 254 -5.17 -4.40 4.33
N ALA A 255 -4.98 -3.22 4.88
CA ALA A 255 -3.66 -2.61 5.05
C ALA A 255 -3.67 -1.79 6.35
N PRO A 256 -3.51 -2.42 7.51
CA PRO A 256 -3.56 -1.72 8.79
C PRO A 256 -2.54 -0.59 8.81
N LEU A 257 -2.88 0.50 9.49
CA LEU A 257 -1.96 1.61 9.67
C LEU A 257 -0.81 1.17 10.57
N HIS A 258 0.38 1.62 10.22
CA HIS A 258 1.61 1.41 10.97
C HIS A 258 2.31 2.75 11.18
N HIS A 259 3.09 2.82 12.26
CA HIS A 259 4.00 3.91 12.53
C HIS A 259 5.32 3.38 13.11
N TYR A 260 6.31 4.24 13.20
CA TYR A 260 7.55 3.89 13.90
C TYR A 260 7.43 4.23 15.37
N PHE A 261 7.67 3.24 16.23
CA PHE A 261 7.76 3.38 17.68
C PHE A 261 9.00 2.65 18.16
N ASN A 262 9.86 3.34 18.94
CA ASN A 262 11.14 2.80 19.37
C ASN A 262 11.98 2.19 18.23
N TYR A 263 12.05 2.87 17.09
CA TYR A 263 12.74 2.45 15.86
C TYR A 263 12.19 1.19 15.19
N GLU A 264 11.08 0.66 15.66
CA GLU A 264 10.39 -0.47 15.06
C GLU A 264 9.09 -0.04 14.39
N LEU A 265 8.79 -0.68 13.26
CA LEU A 265 7.53 -0.48 12.58
C LEU A 265 6.45 -1.34 13.24
N VAL A 266 5.49 -0.71 13.90
CA VAL A 266 4.43 -1.37 14.65
C VAL A 266 3.05 -0.97 14.14
N PRO A 267 2.04 -1.84 14.28
CA PRO A 267 0.66 -1.47 13.94
C PRO A 267 0.15 -0.38 14.91
N VAL A 268 -0.65 0.52 14.37
CA VAL A 268 -1.42 1.51 15.15
C VAL A 268 -2.58 0.77 15.82
N ASN A 269 -2.68 0.88 17.13
CA ASN A 269 -3.74 0.26 17.95
C ASN A 269 -5.08 0.99 17.83
#